data_15a140db4b499c81ceeb9810e86048ca
#
_entry.id   15a140db4b499c81ceeb9810e86048ca
#
_cell.length_a   1.000
_cell.length_b   1.000
_cell.length_c   1.000
_cell.angle_alpha   90.00
_cell.angle_beta   90.00
_cell.angle_gamma   90.00
#
_symmetry.space_group_name_H-M   'P 1'
#
loop_
_entity.id
_entity.type
_entity.pdbx_description
1 polymer ?
#
loop_
_entity_poly.entity_id
_entity_poly.type
_entity_poly.pdbx_seq_one_letter_code
_entity_poly.pdbx_strand_id
1 'polypeptide(L)'
;MNRRAFLATCMTALAAPRRQPNIVVILADDLGYGELSCQGNPQIPTPNIDSIARNGVRFTNAYVSSPYCAPSRAGLLTGRYQTRFGHERNVVGDANLNPSIGLPLGEATIADLLKRAGYATGAFGKWHLGAAPKFHPQRRGFDEFFGFLHEGHFYLPPPYKGGTTRLRSNEPPYDQNNPLMRGSAPAEEQLYLTDAITREATAFIDRHADAPFFLYVPYNAVHSPMQAATEYMRRFNGIGDEHRQVFAAMLAAMDDGVGAILRRLRERSLEEDTLVIFLSDNGGPTGELTSSNAPLRGFKAQLWEGGIRIPYMMQWKGRIPAGRTLHPPIISLDILPTALAAAGAPAPASPRLDGADLLPLVTGATNRPPPFLVRPIASPPCPRRSF
;
A
#
# COMPACT_ATOMS: atom_id res chain seq x y z
N MET A 1 4.86 19.92 72.30
CA MET A 1 5.62 19.61 71.07
C MET A 1 4.73 18.72 70.19
N ASN A 2 4.06 19.34 69.20
CA ASN A 2 3.15 18.61 68.30
C ASN A 2 3.89 18.26 67.02
N ARG A 3 4.09 16.95 66.79
CA ARG A 3 4.58 16.42 65.49
C ARG A 3 3.38 16.16 64.59
N ARG A 4 3.07 17.01 63.64
CA ARG A 4 2.15 16.76 62.54
C ARG A 4 2.86 15.83 61.55
N ALA A 5 2.38 14.58 61.48
CA ALA A 5 2.74 13.65 60.43
C ALA A 5 2.05 14.10 59.12
N PHE A 6 2.83 14.47 58.11
CA PHE A 6 2.37 14.72 56.73
C PHE A 6 2.29 13.36 56.02
N LEU A 7 1.09 12.83 55.90
CA LEU A 7 0.82 11.68 54.99
C LEU A 7 0.80 12.18 53.56
N ALA A 8 1.89 11.97 52.83
CA ALA A 8 1.96 12.17 51.41
C ALA A 8 1.22 10.98 50.74
N THR A 9 -0.02 11.17 50.29
CA THR A 9 -0.74 10.20 49.47
C THR A 9 -0.14 10.25 48.07
N CYS A 10 0.73 9.29 47.74
CA CYS A 10 1.11 9.03 46.34
C CYS A 10 -0.10 8.52 45.58
N MET A 11 -0.80 9.40 44.88
CA MET A 11 -1.73 9.00 43.82
C MET A 11 -0.90 8.39 42.67
N THR A 12 -0.78 7.10 42.64
CA THR A 12 -0.39 6.36 41.41
C THR A 12 -1.49 6.61 40.40
N ALA A 13 -1.28 7.52 39.47
CA ALA A 13 -2.11 7.66 38.31
C ALA A 13 -2.06 6.33 37.55
N LEU A 14 -3.12 5.53 37.67
CA LEU A 14 -3.35 4.41 36.80
C LEU A 14 -3.38 4.97 35.36
N ALA A 15 -2.32 4.74 34.59
CA ALA A 15 -2.32 5.07 33.17
C ALA A 15 -3.52 4.38 32.55
N ALA A 16 -4.40 5.15 31.90
CA ALA A 16 -5.53 4.60 31.17
C ALA A 16 -5.01 3.50 30.22
N PRO A 17 -5.74 2.38 30.05
CA PRO A 17 -5.32 1.35 29.14
C PRO A 17 -5.08 1.98 27.77
N ARG A 18 -3.85 1.79 27.27
CA ARG A 18 -3.41 2.42 26.03
C ARG A 18 -4.26 1.87 24.89
N ARG A 19 -4.93 2.77 24.14
CA ARG A 19 -5.72 2.39 22.98
C ARG A 19 -4.84 1.60 21.98
N GLN A 20 -5.36 0.53 21.41
CA GLN A 20 -4.70 -0.14 20.30
C GLN A 20 -4.55 0.85 19.13
N PRO A 21 -3.37 0.93 18.49
CA PRO A 21 -3.13 1.88 17.41
C PRO A 21 -3.95 1.54 16.17
N ASN A 22 -4.30 2.55 15.40
CA ASN A 22 -4.77 2.33 14.04
C ASN A 22 -3.58 1.95 13.14
N ILE A 23 -3.87 1.24 12.06
CA ILE A 23 -2.87 0.81 11.08
C ILE A 23 -3.37 1.20 9.70
N VAL A 24 -2.58 2.00 8.99
CA VAL A 24 -2.86 2.45 7.63
C VAL A 24 -1.75 2.00 6.70
N VAL A 25 -2.07 1.22 5.67
CA VAL A 25 -1.14 0.81 4.62
C VAL A 25 -1.59 1.41 3.30
N ILE A 26 -0.78 2.31 2.75
CA ILE A 26 -1.01 2.97 1.47
C ILE A 26 -0.05 2.36 0.45
N LEU A 27 -0.61 1.78 -0.60
CA LEU A 27 0.15 1.08 -1.62
C LEU A 27 -0.02 1.78 -2.97
N ALA A 28 1.08 2.24 -3.55
CA ALA A 28 1.13 2.69 -4.93
C ALA A 28 1.25 1.50 -5.89
N ASP A 29 0.73 1.64 -7.10
CA ASP A 29 0.84 0.66 -8.17
C ASP A 29 1.86 1.14 -9.21
N ASP A 30 2.89 0.35 -9.48
CA ASP A 30 3.92 0.65 -10.49
C ASP A 30 4.76 1.91 -10.22
N LEU A 31 4.90 2.34 -8.98
CA LEU A 31 5.69 3.53 -8.64
C LEU A 31 7.18 3.19 -8.55
N GLY A 32 7.96 3.73 -9.48
CA GLY A 32 9.41 3.55 -9.52
C GLY A 32 10.14 4.15 -8.31
N TYR A 33 11.31 3.57 -7.99
CA TYR A 33 12.13 3.97 -6.85
C TYR A 33 12.50 5.45 -6.85
N GLY A 34 12.78 6.02 -8.03
CA GLY A 34 13.24 7.40 -8.19
C GLY A 34 12.13 8.45 -8.36
N GLU A 35 10.86 8.13 -8.12
CA GLU A 35 9.75 9.02 -8.47
C GLU A 35 9.34 10.01 -7.38
N LEU A 36 9.67 9.77 -6.13
CA LEU A 36 9.32 10.68 -5.03
C LEU A 36 10.40 11.75 -4.82
N SER A 37 10.00 12.96 -4.41
CA SER A 37 10.98 14.03 -4.14
C SER A 37 11.95 13.65 -3.04
N CYS A 38 11.52 12.94 -1.98
CA CYS A 38 12.42 12.43 -0.95
C CYS A 38 13.36 11.30 -1.43
N GLN A 39 13.12 10.75 -2.61
CA GLN A 39 14.01 9.79 -3.30
C GLN A 39 14.90 10.46 -4.36
N GLY A 40 14.76 11.78 -4.54
CA GLY A 40 15.61 12.58 -5.43
C GLY A 40 14.95 12.99 -6.75
N ASN A 41 13.64 12.81 -6.93
CA ASN A 41 12.94 13.35 -8.10
C ASN A 41 12.87 14.89 -8.05
N PRO A 42 13.49 15.62 -9.00
CA PRO A 42 13.43 17.07 -9.01
C PRO A 42 12.21 17.64 -9.74
N GLN A 43 11.46 16.79 -10.45
CA GLN A 43 10.43 17.21 -11.42
C GLN A 43 9.01 17.14 -10.84
N ILE A 44 8.73 16.15 -9.99
CA ILE A 44 7.39 15.90 -9.45
C ILE A 44 7.41 16.06 -7.95
N PRO A 45 6.88 17.17 -7.40
CA PRO A 45 6.75 17.35 -5.95
C PRO A 45 5.78 16.35 -5.35
N THR A 46 6.19 15.70 -4.25
CA THR A 46 5.37 14.75 -3.48
C THR A 46 5.36 15.11 -1.98
N PRO A 47 4.94 16.36 -1.63
CA PRO A 47 5.13 16.87 -0.27
C PRO A 47 4.39 16.09 0.81
N ASN A 48 3.27 15.46 0.47
CA ASN A 48 2.44 14.71 1.42
C ASN A 48 3.04 13.32 1.69
N ILE A 49 3.42 12.58 0.65
CA ILE A 49 4.12 11.30 0.78
C ILE A 49 5.46 11.52 1.50
N ASP A 50 6.23 12.55 1.12
CA ASP A 50 7.49 12.91 1.77
C ASP A 50 7.32 13.25 3.25
N SER A 51 6.13 13.73 3.65
CA SER A 51 5.86 14.02 5.05
C SER A 51 5.88 12.78 5.92
N ILE A 52 5.55 11.60 5.39
CA ILE A 52 5.66 10.33 6.10
C ILE A 52 7.13 10.04 6.43
N ALA A 53 8.03 10.27 5.48
CA ALA A 53 9.47 10.13 5.70
C ALA A 53 10.00 11.16 6.72
N ARG A 54 9.58 12.42 6.61
CA ARG A 54 9.99 13.50 7.54
C ARG A 54 9.49 13.28 8.96
N ASN A 55 8.27 12.74 9.13
CA ASN A 55 7.66 12.49 10.43
C ASN A 55 7.96 11.10 10.99
N GLY A 56 8.77 10.31 10.31
CA GLY A 56 9.12 8.96 10.68
C GLY A 56 10.41 8.50 10.04
N VAL A 57 10.36 7.41 9.28
CA VAL A 57 11.53 6.76 8.70
C VAL A 57 11.34 6.48 7.20
N ARG A 58 12.40 6.69 6.42
CA ARG A 58 12.54 6.25 5.04
C ARG A 58 13.56 5.12 4.98
N PHE A 59 13.20 4.04 4.27
CA PHE A 59 14.13 2.94 4.01
C PHE A 59 14.74 3.08 2.61
N THR A 60 16.05 2.88 2.52
CA THR A 60 16.75 2.91 1.23
C THR A 60 16.83 1.55 0.57
N ASN A 61 16.71 0.47 1.34
CA ASN A 61 16.80 -0.92 0.88
C ASN A 61 15.53 -1.69 1.25
N ALA A 62 14.39 -1.25 0.70
CA ALA A 62 13.11 -1.93 0.88
C ALA A 62 12.72 -2.69 -0.38
N TYR A 63 12.30 -3.93 -0.21
CA TYR A 63 12.04 -4.86 -1.29
C TYR A 63 10.61 -5.38 -1.28
N VAL A 64 10.16 -5.87 -2.42
CA VAL A 64 8.93 -6.66 -2.58
C VAL A 64 9.26 -8.11 -2.92
N SER A 65 8.32 -9.02 -2.68
CA SER A 65 8.53 -10.46 -2.90
C SER A 65 8.42 -10.88 -4.37
N SER A 66 7.96 -9.98 -5.24
CA SER A 66 7.82 -10.22 -6.69
C SER A 66 7.91 -8.92 -7.48
N PRO A 67 8.45 -8.93 -8.71
CA PRO A 67 8.44 -7.76 -9.60
C PRO A 67 7.09 -7.56 -10.32
N TYR A 68 6.00 -8.17 -9.82
CA TYR A 68 4.64 -8.10 -10.36
C TYR A 68 3.60 -7.85 -9.29
N CYS A 69 2.51 -7.15 -9.67
CA CYS A 69 1.45 -6.70 -8.78
C CYS A 69 0.80 -7.84 -7.96
N ALA A 70 0.11 -8.79 -8.61
CA ALA A 70 -0.67 -9.81 -7.91
C ALA A 70 0.18 -10.66 -6.94
N PRO A 71 1.34 -11.22 -7.34
CA PRO A 71 2.18 -11.98 -6.43
C PRO A 71 2.74 -11.14 -5.28
N SER A 72 3.16 -9.89 -5.55
CA SER A 72 3.65 -8.98 -4.51
C SER A 72 2.57 -8.64 -3.48
N ARG A 73 1.36 -8.33 -3.94
CA ARG A 73 0.19 -8.06 -3.07
C ARG A 73 -0.19 -9.28 -2.24
N ALA A 74 -0.13 -10.49 -2.81
CA ALA A 74 -0.34 -11.73 -2.08
C ALA A 74 0.68 -11.90 -0.95
N GLY A 75 1.96 -11.66 -1.24
CA GLY A 75 3.02 -11.69 -0.24
C GLY A 75 2.80 -10.68 0.88
N LEU A 76 2.54 -9.40 0.52
CA LEU A 76 2.30 -8.31 1.46
C LEU A 76 1.17 -8.65 2.44
N LEU A 77 0.01 -9.08 1.91
CA LEU A 77 -1.18 -9.31 2.74
C LEU A 77 -1.08 -10.57 3.61
N THR A 78 -0.25 -11.55 3.23
CA THR A 78 -0.08 -12.80 3.99
C THR A 78 1.16 -12.83 4.87
N GLY A 79 2.13 -11.90 4.68
CA GLY A 79 3.42 -11.91 5.35
C GLY A 79 4.28 -13.12 4.99
N ARG A 80 3.98 -13.79 3.86
CA ARG A 80 4.63 -15.02 3.39
C ARG A 80 5.01 -14.91 1.92
N TYR A 81 6.10 -15.56 1.53
CA TYR A 81 6.43 -15.64 0.11
C TYR A 81 5.31 -16.34 -0.66
N GLN A 82 4.80 -15.68 -1.69
CA GLN A 82 3.73 -16.19 -2.54
C GLN A 82 4.07 -17.52 -3.24
N THR A 83 5.35 -17.83 -3.39
CA THR A 83 5.85 -19.11 -3.91
C THR A 83 5.54 -20.30 -3.00
N ARG A 84 5.32 -20.05 -1.69
CA ARG A 84 4.96 -21.11 -0.73
C ARG A 84 3.55 -21.63 -0.91
N PHE A 85 2.69 -20.83 -1.55
CA PHE A 85 1.28 -21.19 -1.76
C PHE A 85 0.85 -21.07 -3.23
N GLY A 86 1.84 -20.96 -4.16
CA GLY A 86 1.61 -21.06 -5.60
C GLY A 86 0.93 -19.85 -6.25
N HIS A 87 0.94 -18.65 -5.62
CA HIS A 87 0.38 -17.43 -6.21
C HIS A 87 1.46 -16.61 -6.92
N GLU A 88 2.05 -17.18 -7.98
CA GLU A 88 3.24 -16.62 -8.64
C GLU A 88 2.92 -15.88 -9.94
N ARG A 89 1.73 -16.06 -10.48
CA ARG A 89 1.33 -15.46 -11.77
C ARG A 89 0.71 -14.10 -11.58
N ASN A 90 1.08 -13.16 -12.44
CA ASN A 90 0.35 -11.91 -12.59
C ASN A 90 -0.86 -12.17 -13.51
N VAL A 91 -2.03 -12.23 -12.92
CA VAL A 91 -3.28 -12.53 -13.65
C VAL A 91 -3.74 -11.28 -14.36
N VAL A 92 -4.04 -11.36 -15.66
CA VAL A 92 -4.43 -10.20 -16.49
C VAL A 92 -5.56 -10.57 -17.44
N GLY A 93 -6.36 -9.59 -17.83
CA GLY A 93 -7.46 -9.73 -18.78
C GLY A 93 -8.46 -10.83 -18.38
N ASP A 94 -8.90 -11.61 -19.34
CA ASP A 94 -9.93 -12.66 -19.14
C ASP A 94 -9.50 -13.77 -18.16
N ALA A 95 -8.21 -13.91 -17.87
CA ALA A 95 -7.74 -14.85 -16.84
C ALA A 95 -8.26 -14.50 -15.44
N ASN A 96 -8.62 -13.24 -15.18
CA ASN A 96 -9.25 -12.83 -13.93
C ASN A 96 -10.65 -13.43 -13.75
N LEU A 97 -11.32 -13.79 -14.83
CA LEU A 97 -12.65 -14.41 -14.80
C LEU A 97 -12.61 -15.89 -14.39
N ASN A 98 -11.41 -16.51 -14.35
CA ASN A 98 -11.27 -17.88 -13.92
C ASN A 98 -11.56 -18.03 -12.41
N PRO A 99 -12.64 -18.73 -12.02
CA PRO A 99 -13.04 -18.84 -10.61
C PRO A 99 -12.07 -19.64 -9.73
N SER A 100 -11.07 -20.27 -10.33
CA SER A 100 -10.04 -21.03 -9.60
C SER A 100 -8.80 -20.19 -9.29
N ILE A 101 -8.65 -19.01 -9.90
CA ILE A 101 -7.47 -18.15 -9.74
C ILE A 101 -7.74 -17.06 -8.71
N GLY A 102 -6.93 -17.03 -7.67
CA GLY A 102 -6.97 -16.03 -6.61
C GLY A 102 -6.09 -16.43 -5.43
N LEU A 103 -6.04 -15.58 -4.42
CA LEU A 103 -5.29 -15.86 -3.19
C LEU A 103 -5.88 -17.10 -2.50
N PRO A 104 -5.10 -18.20 -2.31
CA PRO A 104 -5.61 -19.43 -1.73
C PRO A 104 -6.34 -19.20 -0.41
N LEU A 105 -7.50 -19.86 -0.24
CA LEU A 105 -8.38 -19.62 0.91
C LEU A 105 -7.76 -20.05 2.25
N GLY A 106 -6.77 -20.93 2.22
CA GLY A 106 -6.03 -21.35 3.42
C GLY A 106 -5.03 -20.31 3.93
N GLU A 107 -4.73 -19.27 3.14
CA GLU A 107 -3.82 -18.21 3.56
C GLU A 107 -4.59 -17.11 4.30
N ALA A 108 -4.30 -16.90 5.57
CA ALA A 108 -4.87 -15.78 6.33
C ALA A 108 -4.20 -14.46 5.89
N THR A 109 -5.01 -13.42 5.71
CA THR A 109 -4.54 -12.07 5.42
C THR A 109 -4.30 -11.27 6.69
N ILE A 110 -3.55 -10.16 6.57
CA ILE A 110 -3.43 -9.17 7.66
C ILE A 110 -4.81 -8.69 8.16
N ALA A 111 -5.79 -8.52 7.26
CA ALA A 111 -7.14 -8.13 7.63
C ALA A 111 -7.85 -9.22 8.44
N ASP A 112 -7.73 -10.50 8.05
CA ASP A 112 -8.26 -11.63 8.82
C ASP A 112 -7.73 -11.65 10.25
N LEU A 113 -6.42 -11.41 10.43
CA LEU A 113 -5.76 -11.48 11.72
C LEU A 113 -6.09 -10.27 12.60
N LEU A 114 -6.07 -9.06 12.03
CA LEU A 114 -6.42 -7.84 12.77
C LEU A 114 -7.91 -7.79 13.12
N LYS A 115 -8.80 -8.28 12.25
CA LYS A 115 -10.23 -8.42 12.57
C LYS A 115 -10.45 -9.32 13.78
N ARG A 116 -9.73 -10.44 13.89
CA ARG A 116 -9.76 -11.30 15.10
C ARG A 116 -9.25 -10.59 16.36
N ALA A 117 -8.38 -9.59 16.18
CA ALA A 117 -7.88 -8.74 17.26
C ALA A 117 -8.81 -7.54 17.58
N GLY A 118 -10.00 -7.47 16.97
CA GLY A 118 -11.01 -6.46 17.26
C GLY A 118 -10.92 -5.19 16.38
N TYR A 119 -10.13 -5.20 15.31
CA TYR A 119 -10.03 -4.09 14.39
C TYR A 119 -11.22 -4.06 13.41
N ALA A 120 -11.76 -2.86 13.16
CA ALA A 120 -12.53 -2.59 11.95
C ALA A 120 -11.59 -2.60 10.74
N THR A 121 -12.01 -3.17 9.61
CA THR A 121 -11.10 -3.38 8.47
C THR A 121 -11.69 -2.87 7.17
N GLY A 122 -10.95 -2.01 6.46
CA GLY A 122 -11.35 -1.44 5.17
C GLY A 122 -10.28 -1.58 4.10
N ALA A 123 -10.73 -1.86 2.86
CA ALA A 123 -9.88 -1.86 1.68
C ALA A 123 -10.49 -0.97 0.59
N PHE A 124 -9.73 0.02 0.11
CA PHE A 124 -10.21 0.99 -0.87
C PHE A 124 -9.20 1.13 -2.02
N GLY A 125 -9.54 0.56 -3.19
CA GLY A 125 -8.74 0.56 -4.40
C GLY A 125 -8.61 -0.79 -5.09
N LYS A 126 -7.45 -1.07 -5.67
CA LYS A 126 -7.15 -2.28 -6.47
C LYS A 126 -6.95 -3.51 -5.59
N TRP A 127 -7.71 -4.58 -5.87
CA TRP A 127 -7.55 -5.87 -5.20
C TRP A 127 -6.51 -6.78 -5.85
N HIS A 128 -6.78 -7.24 -7.06
CA HIS A 128 -5.91 -8.07 -7.91
C HIS A 128 -5.48 -9.42 -7.28
N LEU A 129 -6.32 -10.00 -6.44
CA LEU A 129 -6.07 -11.29 -5.78
C LEU A 129 -7.19 -12.32 -6.01
N GLY A 130 -7.86 -12.19 -7.15
CA GLY A 130 -8.96 -13.05 -7.62
C GLY A 130 -10.30 -12.32 -7.63
N ALA A 131 -11.03 -12.45 -8.74
CA ALA A 131 -12.31 -11.79 -8.98
C ALA A 131 -13.53 -12.64 -8.61
N ALA A 132 -13.36 -13.96 -8.42
CA ALA A 132 -14.49 -14.81 -8.02
C ALA A 132 -14.98 -14.45 -6.60
N PRO A 133 -16.29 -14.61 -6.30
CA PRO A 133 -16.89 -14.20 -5.02
C PRO A 133 -16.16 -14.72 -3.77
N LYS A 134 -15.58 -15.92 -3.83
CA LYS A 134 -14.81 -16.50 -2.70
C LYS A 134 -13.50 -15.79 -2.39
N PHE A 135 -12.95 -15.04 -3.36
CA PHE A 135 -11.72 -14.27 -3.23
C PHE A 135 -11.97 -12.78 -2.97
N HIS A 136 -13.24 -12.36 -2.97
CA HIS A 136 -13.61 -10.97 -2.75
C HIS A 136 -13.05 -10.44 -1.42
N PRO A 137 -12.56 -9.17 -1.33
CA PRO A 137 -11.95 -8.61 -0.12
C PRO A 137 -12.76 -8.86 1.16
N GLN A 138 -14.10 -8.73 1.11
CA GLN A 138 -14.96 -8.98 2.27
C GLN A 138 -15.02 -10.46 2.71
N ARG A 139 -14.55 -11.40 1.89
CA ARG A 139 -14.33 -12.82 2.25
C ARG A 139 -12.89 -13.10 2.70
N ARG A 140 -12.05 -12.07 2.68
CA ARG A 140 -10.63 -12.11 3.02
C ARG A 140 -10.28 -11.12 4.14
N GLY A 141 -11.22 -10.98 5.10
CA GLY A 141 -11.03 -10.26 6.35
C GLY A 141 -11.44 -8.79 6.35
N PHE A 142 -11.76 -8.18 5.20
CA PHE A 142 -12.19 -6.79 5.17
C PHE A 142 -13.70 -6.64 5.42
N ASP A 143 -14.09 -5.69 6.27
CA ASP A 143 -15.50 -5.36 6.55
C ASP A 143 -16.07 -4.49 5.44
N GLU A 144 -15.29 -3.52 4.97
CA GLU A 144 -15.69 -2.57 3.94
C GLU A 144 -14.75 -2.66 2.73
N PHE A 145 -15.33 -2.48 1.54
CA PHE A 145 -14.59 -2.45 0.28
C PHE A 145 -15.20 -1.43 -0.69
N PHE A 146 -14.33 -0.66 -1.35
CA PHE A 146 -14.63 0.09 -2.56
C PHE A 146 -13.44 0.00 -3.50
N GLY A 147 -13.66 -0.35 -4.76
CA GLY A 147 -12.59 -0.46 -5.74
C GLY A 147 -12.93 -1.48 -6.82
N PHE A 148 -11.91 -2.13 -7.37
CA PHE A 148 -12.05 -3.09 -8.45
C PHE A 148 -11.18 -4.34 -8.20
N LEU A 149 -11.48 -5.43 -8.92
CA LEU A 149 -10.93 -6.75 -8.59
C LEU A 149 -9.79 -7.21 -9.50
N HIS A 150 -9.64 -6.63 -10.70
CA HIS A 150 -8.65 -7.02 -11.71
C HIS A 150 -7.32 -6.24 -11.59
N GLU A 151 -6.47 -6.36 -12.63
CA GLU A 151 -5.14 -5.75 -12.69
C GLU A 151 -5.11 -4.24 -12.84
N GLY A 152 -6.15 -3.63 -13.39
CA GLY A 152 -6.26 -2.19 -13.65
C GLY A 152 -7.71 -1.75 -13.82
N HIS A 153 -7.91 -0.43 -13.89
CA HIS A 153 -9.20 0.22 -14.14
C HIS A 153 -8.97 1.59 -14.72
N PHE A 154 -9.88 2.12 -15.54
CA PHE A 154 -9.85 3.50 -15.99
C PHE A 154 -10.04 4.46 -14.82
N TYR A 155 -9.39 5.63 -14.89
CA TYR A 155 -9.43 6.63 -13.81
C TYR A 155 -10.53 7.66 -14.00
N LEU A 156 -10.79 8.03 -15.26
CA LEU A 156 -11.87 8.94 -15.60
C LEU A 156 -13.17 8.14 -15.76
N PRO A 157 -14.30 8.65 -15.24
CA PRO A 157 -15.58 7.99 -15.47
C PRO A 157 -15.97 8.04 -16.94
N PRO A 158 -16.72 7.04 -17.45
CA PRO A 158 -17.25 7.12 -18.81
C PRO A 158 -18.07 8.38 -19.04
N PRO A 159 -17.99 9.02 -20.18
CA PRO A 159 -17.25 8.66 -21.41
C PRO A 159 -15.78 9.18 -21.42
N TYR A 160 -15.07 9.12 -20.32
CA TYR A 160 -13.63 9.44 -20.12
C TYR A 160 -13.28 10.90 -20.45
N LYS A 161 -14.20 11.82 -20.13
CA LYS A 161 -14.04 13.27 -20.29
C LYS A 161 -13.49 13.93 -19.01
N GLY A 162 -12.98 15.15 -19.16
CA GLY A 162 -12.48 15.94 -18.01
C GLY A 162 -11.02 15.71 -17.67
N GLY A 163 -10.25 15.12 -18.58
CA GLY A 163 -8.82 14.90 -18.41
C GLY A 163 -8.12 14.53 -19.70
N THR A 164 -6.83 14.20 -19.57
CA THR A 164 -5.99 13.69 -20.65
C THR A 164 -5.85 12.19 -20.55
N THR A 165 -6.04 11.48 -21.67
CA THR A 165 -5.92 10.03 -21.79
C THR A 165 -4.86 9.70 -22.83
N ARG A 166 -3.87 8.88 -22.43
CA ARG A 166 -2.86 8.32 -23.32
C ARG A 166 -2.90 6.80 -23.20
N LEU A 167 -3.45 6.16 -24.22
CA LEU A 167 -3.53 4.71 -24.30
C LEU A 167 -2.40 4.17 -25.18
N ARG A 168 -1.90 3.01 -24.82
CA ARG A 168 -1.04 2.20 -25.70
C ARG A 168 -1.89 1.58 -26.81
N SER A 169 -1.27 1.22 -27.93
CA SER A 169 -1.97 0.55 -29.03
C SER A 169 -2.63 -0.80 -28.65
N ASN A 170 -2.09 -1.43 -27.59
CA ASN A 170 -2.56 -2.70 -27.05
C ASN A 170 -3.08 -2.54 -25.61
N GLU A 171 -3.63 -1.37 -25.25
CA GLU A 171 -4.19 -1.15 -23.92
C GLU A 171 -5.35 -2.09 -23.66
N PRO A 172 -5.34 -2.85 -22.54
CA PRO A 172 -6.45 -3.71 -22.20
C PRO A 172 -7.75 -2.94 -21.95
N PRO A 173 -8.93 -3.52 -22.24
CA PRO A 173 -10.22 -2.93 -21.88
C PRO A 173 -10.47 -3.15 -20.37
N TYR A 174 -9.78 -2.43 -19.51
CA TYR A 174 -9.72 -2.64 -18.07
C TYR A 174 -11.09 -2.68 -17.37
N ASP A 175 -12.09 -1.94 -17.88
CA ASP A 175 -13.42 -1.88 -17.26
C ASP A 175 -14.32 -3.05 -17.71
N GLN A 176 -13.92 -3.76 -18.74
CA GLN A 176 -14.69 -4.90 -19.22
C GLN A 176 -14.71 -6.02 -18.18
N ASN A 177 -15.90 -6.43 -17.74
CA ASN A 177 -16.09 -7.44 -16.68
C ASN A 177 -15.40 -7.11 -15.34
N ASN A 178 -15.08 -5.84 -15.11
CA ASN A 178 -14.38 -5.37 -13.93
C ASN A 178 -15.02 -4.06 -13.39
N PRO A 179 -16.28 -4.09 -12.97
CA PRO A 179 -16.94 -2.91 -12.47
C PRO A 179 -16.28 -2.40 -11.19
N LEU A 180 -16.39 -1.11 -10.93
CA LEU A 180 -16.20 -0.61 -9.59
C LEU A 180 -17.24 -1.25 -8.66
N MET A 181 -16.80 -1.59 -7.46
CA MET A 181 -17.62 -2.26 -6.46
C MET A 181 -17.71 -1.41 -5.20
N ARG A 182 -18.88 -1.38 -4.57
CA ARG A 182 -19.07 -0.92 -3.20
C ARG A 182 -19.63 -2.09 -2.38
N GLY A 183 -18.84 -2.56 -1.44
CA GLY A 183 -19.10 -3.88 -0.87
C GLY A 183 -19.04 -4.95 -1.96
N SER A 184 -20.04 -5.79 -2.06
CA SER A 184 -20.15 -6.85 -3.08
C SER A 184 -21.04 -6.48 -4.28
N ALA A 185 -21.50 -5.22 -4.36
CA ALA A 185 -22.36 -4.75 -5.46
C ALA A 185 -21.59 -3.80 -6.39
N PRO A 186 -21.86 -3.83 -7.72
CA PRO A 186 -21.37 -2.82 -8.64
C PRO A 186 -21.78 -1.41 -8.22
N ALA A 187 -20.91 -0.43 -8.44
CA ALA A 187 -21.13 0.97 -8.11
C ALA A 187 -20.75 1.86 -9.29
N GLU A 188 -21.57 2.89 -9.54
CA GLU A 188 -21.19 3.96 -10.44
C GLU A 188 -20.37 5.01 -9.70
N GLU A 189 -19.39 5.59 -10.39
CA GLU A 189 -18.53 6.64 -9.87
C GLU A 189 -18.41 7.76 -10.90
N GLN A 190 -18.51 9.00 -10.41
CA GLN A 190 -18.42 10.20 -11.25
C GLN A 190 -17.14 11.01 -11.00
N LEU A 191 -16.40 10.68 -9.94
CA LEU A 191 -15.12 11.31 -9.64
C LEU A 191 -13.98 10.61 -10.36
N TYR A 192 -12.88 11.31 -10.50
CA TYR A 192 -11.60 10.71 -10.83
C TYR A 192 -11.27 9.60 -9.81
N LEU A 193 -10.92 8.41 -10.27
CA LEU A 193 -10.87 7.21 -9.41
C LEU A 193 -9.93 7.36 -8.20
N THR A 194 -8.79 8.04 -8.36
CA THR A 194 -7.87 8.32 -7.25
C THR A 194 -8.56 9.15 -6.16
N ASP A 195 -9.37 10.13 -6.54
CA ASP A 195 -10.13 10.99 -5.61
C ASP A 195 -11.27 10.20 -4.95
N ALA A 196 -11.93 9.34 -5.72
CA ALA A 196 -12.98 8.47 -5.19
C ALA A 196 -12.43 7.49 -4.13
N ILE A 197 -11.29 6.85 -4.39
CA ILE A 197 -10.60 5.98 -3.43
C ILE A 197 -10.24 6.78 -2.16
N THR A 198 -9.72 7.99 -2.32
CA THR A 198 -9.36 8.88 -1.21
C THR A 198 -10.59 9.27 -0.38
N ARG A 199 -11.71 9.62 -1.03
CA ARG A 199 -12.98 9.91 -0.37
C ARG A 199 -13.45 8.75 0.51
N GLU A 200 -13.44 7.54 -0.03
CA GLU A 200 -13.87 6.36 0.72
C GLU A 200 -12.93 6.04 1.89
N ALA A 201 -11.62 6.17 1.69
CA ALA A 201 -10.62 5.99 2.74
C ALA A 201 -10.80 6.99 3.90
N THR A 202 -11.02 8.27 3.57
CA THR A 202 -11.24 9.31 4.60
C THR A 202 -12.58 9.14 5.30
N ALA A 203 -13.65 8.76 4.58
CA ALA A 203 -14.95 8.46 5.17
C ALA A 203 -14.90 7.22 6.09
N PHE A 204 -14.08 6.22 5.77
CA PHE A 204 -13.84 5.07 6.66
C PHE A 204 -13.18 5.50 7.98
N ILE A 205 -12.19 6.39 7.94
CA ILE A 205 -11.57 6.95 9.17
C ILE A 205 -12.62 7.63 10.03
N ASP A 206 -13.56 8.37 9.41
CA ASP A 206 -14.63 9.04 10.13
C ASP A 206 -15.58 8.07 10.84
N ARG A 207 -15.97 7.00 10.16
CA ARG A 207 -16.88 5.98 10.71
C ARG A 207 -16.27 5.18 11.86
N HIS A 208 -14.96 5.02 11.86
CA HIS A 208 -14.23 4.18 12.82
C HIS A 208 -13.31 4.96 13.76
N ALA A 209 -13.53 6.30 13.89
CA ALA A 209 -12.67 7.16 14.71
C ALA A 209 -12.59 6.71 16.19
N ASP A 210 -13.60 6.04 16.71
CA ASP A 210 -13.72 5.65 18.12
C ASP A 210 -13.20 4.24 18.42
N ALA A 211 -12.82 3.45 17.41
CA ALA A 211 -12.34 2.07 17.52
C ALA A 211 -11.01 1.88 16.77
N PRO A 212 -10.18 0.89 17.12
CA PRO A 212 -9.01 0.58 16.31
C PRO A 212 -9.40 0.09 14.93
N PHE A 213 -8.70 0.54 13.90
CA PHE A 213 -8.97 0.13 12.52
C PHE A 213 -7.69 -0.21 11.74
N PHE A 214 -7.87 -1.08 10.76
CA PHE A 214 -6.91 -1.38 9.71
C PHE A 214 -7.47 -0.86 8.38
N LEU A 215 -6.76 0.09 7.79
CA LEU A 215 -7.10 0.71 6.53
C LEU A 215 -6.04 0.36 5.48
N TYR A 216 -6.44 -0.37 4.45
CA TYR A 216 -5.62 -0.69 3.30
C TYR A 216 -6.07 0.14 2.09
N VAL A 217 -5.19 0.99 1.57
CA VAL A 217 -5.46 1.89 0.44
C VAL A 217 -4.54 1.56 -0.72
N PRO A 218 -4.85 0.49 -1.49
CA PRO A 218 -4.11 0.14 -2.69
C PRO A 218 -4.59 0.99 -3.87
N TYR A 219 -4.02 2.18 -4.02
CA TYR A 219 -4.28 2.99 -5.20
C TYR A 219 -3.93 2.22 -6.47
N ASN A 220 -4.66 2.48 -7.58
CA ASN A 220 -4.22 2.06 -8.91
C ASN A 220 -3.24 3.06 -9.55
N ALA A 221 -3.07 4.24 -8.97
CA ALA A 221 -2.06 5.20 -9.38
C ALA A 221 -0.66 4.69 -8.98
N VAL A 222 0.26 4.72 -9.91
CA VAL A 222 0.31 5.35 -11.24
C VAL A 222 0.25 4.34 -12.39
N HIS A 223 -0.42 3.21 -12.25
CA HIS A 223 -0.56 2.15 -13.26
C HIS A 223 -1.34 2.64 -14.49
N SER A 224 -1.12 2.00 -15.66
CA SER A 224 -1.96 2.22 -16.84
C SER A 224 -3.44 1.81 -16.59
N PRO A 225 -4.40 2.40 -17.34
CA PRO A 225 -4.21 3.34 -18.44
C PRO A 225 -3.75 4.71 -17.95
N MET A 226 -2.96 5.38 -18.78
CA MET A 226 -2.46 6.72 -18.45
C MET A 226 -3.59 7.74 -18.62
N GLN A 227 -4.24 8.09 -17.51
CA GLN A 227 -5.33 9.08 -17.47
C GLN A 227 -5.17 10.01 -16.28
N ALA A 228 -5.18 11.32 -16.52
CA ALA A 228 -5.11 12.33 -15.48
C ALA A 228 -6.21 13.37 -15.64
N ALA A 229 -6.87 13.74 -14.55
CA ALA A 229 -7.86 14.81 -14.57
C ALA A 229 -7.21 16.16 -14.89
N THR A 230 -7.97 17.03 -15.56
CA THR A 230 -7.47 18.32 -16.07
C THR A 230 -6.87 19.20 -14.97
N GLU A 231 -7.42 19.15 -13.77
CA GLU A 231 -6.93 19.94 -12.62
C GLU A 231 -5.51 19.54 -12.21
N TYR A 232 -5.17 18.25 -12.26
CA TYR A 232 -3.84 17.75 -11.98
C TYR A 232 -2.87 18.02 -13.14
N MET A 233 -3.34 17.89 -14.40
CA MET A 233 -2.55 18.19 -15.59
C MET A 233 -2.02 19.63 -15.59
N ARG A 234 -2.84 20.60 -15.16
CA ARG A 234 -2.48 22.03 -15.11
C ARG A 234 -1.27 22.34 -14.24
N ARG A 235 -0.98 21.48 -13.24
CA ARG A 235 0.17 21.66 -12.34
C ARG A 235 1.50 21.41 -13.05
N PHE A 236 1.48 20.72 -14.18
CA PHE A 236 2.68 20.24 -14.88
C PHE A 236 2.80 20.74 -16.32
N ASN A 237 2.20 21.88 -16.65
CA ASN A 237 2.28 22.50 -17.99
C ASN A 237 3.71 22.80 -18.46
N GLY A 238 4.69 22.83 -17.54
CA GLY A 238 6.11 23.00 -17.85
C GLY A 238 6.82 21.71 -18.30
N ILE A 239 6.17 20.54 -18.22
CA ILE A 239 6.73 19.29 -18.72
C ILE A 239 6.37 19.14 -20.20
N GLY A 240 7.38 19.21 -21.09
CA GLY A 240 7.17 19.18 -22.53
C GLY A 240 6.74 17.81 -23.09
N ASP A 241 7.08 16.72 -22.42
CA ASP A 241 6.61 15.37 -22.78
C ASP A 241 5.25 15.11 -22.14
N GLU A 242 4.20 15.04 -22.94
CA GLU A 242 2.83 14.80 -22.48
C GLU A 242 2.69 13.47 -21.72
N HIS A 243 3.42 12.42 -22.12
CA HIS A 243 3.39 11.14 -21.41
C HIS A 243 3.90 11.29 -19.97
N ARG A 244 5.01 11.98 -19.81
CA ARG A 244 5.57 12.33 -18.51
C ARG A 244 4.68 13.28 -17.72
N GLN A 245 4.03 14.22 -18.41
CA GLN A 245 3.08 15.15 -17.79
C GLN A 245 1.86 14.43 -17.22
N VAL A 246 1.27 13.46 -17.95
CA VAL A 246 0.16 12.64 -17.46
C VAL A 246 0.61 11.83 -16.24
N PHE A 247 1.79 11.19 -16.29
CA PHE A 247 2.33 10.47 -15.15
C PHE A 247 2.49 11.36 -13.90
N ALA A 248 3.07 12.55 -14.09
CA ALA A 248 3.27 13.51 -13.01
C ALA A 248 1.94 13.95 -12.38
N ALA A 249 0.91 14.16 -13.21
CA ALA A 249 -0.44 14.51 -12.77
C ALA A 249 -1.11 13.37 -11.99
N MET A 250 -0.96 12.12 -12.43
CA MET A 250 -1.45 10.94 -11.70
C MET A 250 -0.77 10.77 -10.35
N LEU A 251 0.56 10.98 -10.29
CA LEU A 251 1.31 10.92 -9.05
C LEU A 251 0.91 12.05 -8.09
N ALA A 252 0.68 13.26 -8.59
CA ALA A 252 0.22 14.37 -7.77
C ALA A 252 -1.19 14.14 -7.19
N ALA A 253 -2.09 13.53 -7.96
CA ALA A 253 -3.41 13.14 -7.45
C ALA A 253 -3.29 12.14 -6.28
N MET A 254 -2.40 11.17 -6.40
CA MET A 254 -2.13 10.22 -5.31
C MET A 254 -1.48 10.92 -4.11
N ASP A 255 -0.53 11.83 -4.31
CA ASP A 255 0.09 12.60 -3.23
C ASP A 255 -0.96 13.44 -2.47
N ASP A 256 -1.86 14.12 -3.18
CA ASP A 256 -2.98 14.86 -2.58
C ASP A 256 -3.90 13.93 -1.77
N GLY A 257 -4.17 12.72 -2.29
CA GLY A 257 -4.93 11.69 -1.61
C GLY A 257 -4.27 11.24 -0.30
N VAL A 258 -2.97 11.00 -0.31
CA VAL A 258 -2.19 10.71 0.91
C VAL A 258 -2.30 11.88 1.88
N GLY A 259 -2.18 13.12 1.38
CA GLY A 259 -2.34 14.33 2.18
C GLY A 259 -3.72 14.42 2.85
N ALA A 260 -4.77 14.06 2.13
CA ALA A 260 -6.15 14.05 2.65
C ALA A 260 -6.31 13.01 3.78
N ILE A 261 -5.75 11.80 3.62
CA ILE A 261 -5.77 10.74 4.64
C ILE A 261 -5.03 11.23 5.91
N LEU A 262 -3.80 11.74 5.76
CA LEU A 262 -3.01 12.24 6.89
C LEU A 262 -3.69 13.42 7.59
N ARG A 263 -4.31 14.33 6.84
CA ARG A 263 -5.09 15.44 7.39
C ARG A 263 -6.30 14.93 8.17
N ARG A 264 -7.04 13.93 7.65
CA ARG A 264 -8.19 13.36 8.35
C ARG A 264 -7.82 12.71 9.67
N LEU A 265 -6.68 12.01 9.73
CA LEU A 265 -6.15 11.46 10.98
C LEU A 265 -5.87 12.57 12.01
N ARG A 266 -5.31 13.72 11.58
CA ARG A 266 -5.09 14.88 12.47
C ARG A 266 -6.39 15.50 12.96
N GLU A 267 -7.35 15.73 12.06
CA GLU A 267 -8.66 16.32 12.38
C GLU A 267 -9.43 15.47 13.40
N ARG A 268 -9.22 14.15 13.38
CA ARG A 268 -9.81 13.20 14.33
C ARG A 268 -8.93 12.94 15.55
N SER A 269 -7.80 13.64 15.70
CA SER A 269 -6.82 13.45 16.80
C SER A 269 -6.29 12.01 16.90
N LEU A 270 -6.15 11.33 15.74
CA LEU A 270 -5.70 9.93 15.65
C LEU A 270 -4.24 9.80 15.20
N GLU A 271 -3.60 10.87 14.77
CA GLU A 271 -2.30 10.82 14.10
C GLU A 271 -1.18 10.21 14.98
N GLU A 272 -1.19 10.50 16.29
CA GLU A 272 -0.19 9.96 17.23
C GLU A 272 -0.41 8.49 17.55
N ASP A 273 -1.65 8.01 17.42
CA ASP A 273 -2.03 6.62 17.65
C ASP A 273 -2.23 5.83 16.34
N THR A 274 -1.61 6.28 15.25
CA THR A 274 -1.71 5.60 13.95
C THR A 274 -0.32 5.28 13.38
N LEU A 275 -0.10 3.99 13.09
CA LEU A 275 1.01 3.52 12.26
C LEU A 275 0.62 3.68 10.79
N VAL A 276 1.31 4.55 10.06
CA VAL A 276 1.13 4.75 8.61
C VAL A 276 2.33 4.19 7.86
N ILE A 277 2.07 3.36 6.85
CA ILE A 277 3.07 2.76 5.97
C ILE A 277 2.73 3.13 4.53
N PHE A 278 3.69 3.65 3.78
CA PHE A 278 3.60 3.90 2.34
C PHE A 278 4.66 3.10 1.60
N LEU A 279 4.26 2.44 0.51
CA LEU A 279 5.18 1.71 -0.36
C LEU A 279 4.60 1.53 -1.78
N SER A 280 5.43 1.04 -2.73
CA SER A 280 4.97 0.53 -4.03
C SER A 280 4.84 -0.99 -4.01
N ASP A 281 4.01 -1.55 -4.89
CA ASP A 281 3.85 -3.01 -5.01
C ASP A 281 4.94 -3.68 -5.87
N ASN A 282 5.59 -2.95 -6.77
CA ASN A 282 6.76 -3.34 -7.56
C ASN A 282 7.46 -2.10 -8.12
N GLY A 283 8.58 -2.30 -8.79
CA GLY A 283 9.25 -1.23 -9.51
C GLY A 283 8.48 -0.73 -10.72
N GLY A 284 8.72 0.52 -11.13
CA GLY A 284 8.01 1.15 -12.23
C GLY A 284 8.34 0.55 -13.60
N PRO A 285 7.35 0.39 -14.51
CA PRO A 285 7.58 0.01 -15.90
C PRO A 285 8.00 1.24 -16.73
N THR A 286 9.27 1.59 -16.69
CA THR A 286 9.83 2.84 -17.23
C THR A 286 9.44 3.10 -18.70
N GLY A 287 9.47 2.06 -19.53
CA GLY A 287 9.12 2.19 -20.96
C GLY A 287 7.63 2.43 -21.21
N GLU A 288 6.77 1.96 -20.32
CA GLU A 288 5.31 2.06 -20.49
C GLU A 288 4.71 3.31 -19.84
N LEU A 289 5.23 3.69 -18.68
CA LEU A 289 4.63 4.75 -17.85
C LEU A 289 5.56 5.93 -17.61
N THR A 290 6.78 5.94 -18.14
CA THR A 290 7.84 6.88 -17.74
C THR A 290 8.27 6.79 -16.27
N SER A 291 7.77 5.79 -15.52
CA SER A 291 8.07 5.59 -14.09
C SER A 291 9.53 5.21 -13.89
N SER A 292 10.30 6.11 -13.26
CA SER A 292 11.75 5.97 -13.13
C SER A 292 12.16 5.14 -11.90
N ASN A 293 13.02 4.17 -12.11
CA ASN A 293 13.65 3.43 -11.03
C ASN A 293 15.07 3.92 -10.71
N ALA A 294 15.49 5.05 -11.28
CA ALA A 294 16.84 5.58 -11.07
C ALA A 294 17.17 5.75 -9.57
N PRO A 295 18.40 5.49 -9.17
CA PRO A 295 19.56 5.06 -9.96
C PRO A 295 19.66 3.53 -10.18
N LEU A 296 18.59 2.78 -9.91
CA LEU A 296 18.58 1.32 -9.95
C LEU A 296 18.46 0.79 -11.38
N ARG A 297 19.11 -0.36 -11.65
CA ARG A 297 19.00 -1.07 -12.90
C ARG A 297 17.72 -1.89 -12.96
N GLY A 298 17.06 -1.90 -14.11
CA GLY A 298 15.87 -2.72 -14.38
C GLY A 298 14.57 -2.01 -14.10
N PHE A 299 13.45 -2.72 -14.28
CA PHE A 299 12.10 -2.22 -14.19
C PHE A 299 11.12 -3.37 -13.88
N LYS A 300 9.84 -3.08 -13.73
CA LYS A 300 8.74 -4.06 -13.54
C LYS A 300 8.97 -5.31 -14.41
N ALA A 301 8.61 -6.48 -13.89
CA ALA A 301 8.81 -7.80 -14.50
C ALA A 301 10.26 -8.31 -14.49
N GLN A 302 11.21 -7.55 -13.97
CA GLN A 302 12.61 -7.96 -13.88
C GLN A 302 13.04 -8.14 -12.42
N LEU A 303 13.92 -9.12 -12.17
CA LEU A 303 14.47 -9.39 -10.83
C LEU A 303 15.67 -8.49 -10.48
N TRP A 304 15.96 -7.50 -11.30
CA TRP A 304 16.94 -6.46 -10.96
C TRP A 304 16.40 -5.53 -9.87
N GLU A 305 17.28 -4.81 -9.22
CA GLU A 305 16.93 -3.83 -8.17
C GLU A 305 15.76 -2.92 -8.56
N GLY A 306 15.75 -2.38 -9.79
CA GLY A 306 14.68 -1.52 -10.30
C GLY A 306 13.32 -2.21 -10.47
N GLY A 307 13.25 -3.54 -10.41
CA GLY A 307 11.98 -4.26 -10.46
C GLY A 307 11.43 -4.63 -9.09
N ILE A 308 12.29 -4.75 -8.08
CA ILE A 308 11.92 -5.27 -6.75
C ILE A 308 12.26 -4.35 -5.57
N ARG A 309 13.14 -3.37 -5.74
CA ARG A 309 13.46 -2.38 -4.71
C ARG A 309 12.60 -1.14 -4.91
N ILE A 310 11.87 -0.76 -3.87
CA ILE A 310 10.74 0.16 -3.96
C ILE A 310 10.87 1.32 -2.95
N PRO A 311 10.17 2.47 -3.18
CA PRO A 311 9.97 3.47 -2.14
C PRO A 311 9.24 2.85 -0.96
N TYR A 312 9.73 3.09 0.27
CA TYR A 312 9.10 2.59 1.49
C TYR A 312 9.37 3.55 2.64
N MET A 313 8.32 3.95 3.32
CA MET A 313 8.38 4.82 4.49
C MET A 313 7.32 4.47 5.52
N MET A 314 7.64 4.76 6.78
CA MET A 314 6.75 4.54 7.91
C MET A 314 6.76 5.76 8.82
N GLN A 315 5.60 6.13 9.36
CA GLN A 315 5.49 7.04 10.49
C GLN A 315 4.57 6.47 11.57
N TRP A 316 4.90 6.77 12.80
CA TRP A 316 4.03 6.64 13.96
C TRP A 316 4.50 7.71 14.95
N LYS A 317 3.87 8.88 14.90
CA LYS A 317 4.37 10.08 15.58
C LYS A 317 4.59 9.90 17.08
N GLY A 318 3.78 9.12 17.75
CA GLY A 318 3.94 8.81 19.17
C GLY A 318 5.03 7.77 19.49
N ARG A 319 5.68 7.15 18.47
CA ARG A 319 6.54 5.97 18.68
C ARG A 319 7.80 5.93 17.84
N ILE A 320 7.75 6.35 16.58
CA ILE A 320 8.89 6.30 15.66
C ILE A 320 9.56 7.68 15.64
N PRO A 321 10.87 7.79 15.97
CA PRO A 321 11.59 9.04 15.85
C PRO A 321 11.58 9.58 14.42
N ALA A 322 11.29 10.87 14.29
CA ALA A 322 11.15 11.55 13.01
C ALA A 322 12.49 11.73 12.26
N GLY A 323 12.44 11.83 10.92
CA GLY A 323 13.53 12.24 10.06
C GLY A 323 14.65 11.21 9.89
N ARG A 324 14.39 9.93 10.19
CA ARG A 324 15.42 8.88 10.05
C ARG A 324 15.48 8.30 8.65
N THR A 325 16.69 8.01 8.19
CA THR A 325 16.93 7.19 7.02
C THR A 325 17.60 5.89 7.48
N LEU A 326 17.00 4.75 7.14
CA LEU A 326 17.50 3.43 7.50
C LEU A 326 17.96 2.66 6.26
N HIS A 327 19.11 1.98 6.41
CA HIS A 327 19.74 1.22 5.33
C HIS A 327 19.61 -0.30 5.44
N PRO A 328 19.26 -0.88 6.60
CA PRO A 328 19.07 -2.33 6.65
C PRO A 328 18.03 -2.79 5.63
N PRO A 329 18.23 -3.94 4.95
CA PRO A 329 17.27 -4.48 4.02
C PRO A 329 16.00 -4.93 4.76
N ILE A 330 14.85 -4.55 4.21
CA ILE A 330 13.51 -4.94 4.66
C ILE A 330 12.69 -5.42 3.46
N ILE A 331 11.57 -6.08 3.72
CA ILE A 331 10.70 -6.58 2.66
C ILE A 331 9.22 -6.29 2.99
N SER A 332 8.38 -6.16 1.98
CA SER A 332 6.93 -5.94 2.16
C SER A 332 6.23 -7.00 3.02
N LEU A 333 6.82 -8.20 3.13
CA LEU A 333 6.33 -9.26 4.03
C LEU A 333 6.40 -8.88 5.51
N ASP A 334 7.25 -7.93 5.87
CA ASP A 334 7.46 -7.46 7.25
C ASP A 334 6.26 -6.64 7.76
N ILE A 335 5.39 -6.18 6.87
CA ILE A 335 4.20 -5.36 7.22
C ILE A 335 3.26 -6.14 8.15
N LEU A 336 2.96 -7.40 7.82
CA LEU A 336 2.02 -8.19 8.61
C LEU A 336 2.52 -8.43 10.04
N PRO A 337 3.72 -8.98 10.30
CA PRO A 337 4.21 -9.16 11.67
C PRO A 337 4.39 -7.83 12.41
N THR A 338 4.78 -6.76 11.74
CA THR A 338 4.86 -5.41 12.33
C THR A 338 3.49 -4.90 12.77
N ALA A 339 2.46 -5.08 11.94
CA ALA A 339 1.09 -4.69 12.26
C ALA A 339 0.53 -5.48 13.45
N LEU A 340 0.78 -6.80 13.50
CA LEU A 340 0.38 -7.61 14.64
C LEU A 340 1.10 -7.20 15.93
N ALA A 341 2.41 -6.93 15.86
CA ALA A 341 3.17 -6.44 17.00
C ALA A 341 2.65 -5.07 17.47
N ALA A 342 2.33 -4.15 16.55
CA ALA A 342 1.72 -2.86 16.88
C ALA A 342 0.37 -3.02 17.58
N ALA A 343 -0.45 -3.96 17.12
CA ALA A 343 -1.75 -4.28 17.68
C ALA A 343 -1.68 -5.06 19.00
N GLY A 344 -0.50 -5.56 19.39
CA GLY A 344 -0.38 -6.49 20.52
C GLY A 344 -1.05 -7.85 20.26
N ALA A 345 -1.26 -8.19 18.98
CA ALA A 345 -1.90 -9.43 18.56
C ALA A 345 -0.86 -10.54 18.32
N PRO A 346 -1.16 -11.79 18.64
CA PRO A 346 -0.23 -12.88 18.42
C PRO A 346 -0.05 -13.19 16.92
N ALA A 347 1.19 -13.48 16.53
CA ALA A 347 1.44 -14.03 15.21
C ALA A 347 0.88 -15.48 15.11
N PRO A 348 0.40 -15.92 13.93
CA PRO A 348 -0.09 -17.28 13.75
C PRO A 348 1.04 -18.29 13.97
N ALA A 349 0.77 -19.33 14.74
CA ALA A 349 1.73 -20.42 14.97
C ALA A 349 1.98 -21.23 13.68
N SER A 350 0.95 -21.39 12.85
CA SER A 350 1.00 -22.07 11.56
C SER A 350 -0.05 -21.48 10.60
N PRO A 351 0.32 -21.25 9.34
CA PRO A 351 1.69 -21.30 8.79
C PRO A 351 2.56 -20.16 9.33
N ARG A 352 3.86 -20.43 9.49
CA ARG A 352 4.83 -19.44 9.95
C ARG A 352 4.99 -18.31 8.94
N LEU A 353 5.04 -17.05 9.41
CA LEU A 353 5.35 -15.87 8.61
C LEU A 353 6.82 -15.88 8.15
N ASP A 354 7.06 -15.32 6.97
CA ASP A 354 8.41 -15.11 6.43
C ASP A 354 8.95 -13.71 6.75
N GLY A 355 8.04 -12.74 6.96
CA GLY A 355 8.38 -11.39 7.41
C GLY A 355 8.76 -11.31 8.88
N ALA A 356 9.33 -10.19 9.28
CA ALA A 356 9.76 -9.90 10.65
C ALA A 356 9.13 -8.58 11.16
N ASP A 357 9.01 -8.43 12.49
CA ASP A 357 8.58 -7.20 13.12
C ASP A 357 9.65 -6.12 12.98
N LEU A 358 9.29 -4.99 12.37
CA LEU A 358 10.16 -3.83 12.19
C LEU A 358 10.13 -2.85 13.37
N LEU A 359 9.20 -2.96 14.32
CA LEU A 359 9.08 -1.98 15.39
C LEU A 359 10.36 -1.81 16.20
N PRO A 360 11.10 -2.87 16.61
CA PRO A 360 12.36 -2.70 17.33
C PRO A 360 13.41 -1.89 16.55
N LEU A 361 13.45 -2.06 15.22
CA LEU A 361 14.38 -1.32 14.35
C LEU A 361 13.95 0.14 14.18
N VAL A 362 12.69 0.39 13.88
CA VAL A 362 12.20 1.76 13.58
C VAL A 362 12.09 2.63 14.84
N THR A 363 11.83 2.04 16.00
CA THR A 363 11.81 2.76 17.28
C THR A 363 13.23 3.01 17.85
N GLY A 364 14.25 2.35 17.30
CA GLY A 364 15.62 2.44 17.78
C GLY A 364 15.95 1.54 18.99
N ALA A 365 15.06 0.59 19.32
CA ALA A 365 15.31 -0.41 20.36
C ALA A 365 16.43 -1.39 19.96
N THR A 366 16.68 -1.54 18.67
CA THR A 366 17.80 -2.30 18.13
C THR A 366 18.33 -1.66 16.85
N ASN A 367 19.64 -1.86 16.59
CA ASN A 367 20.25 -1.54 15.30
C ASN A 367 20.46 -2.77 14.42
N ARG A 368 20.06 -3.96 14.91
CA ARG A 368 20.18 -5.19 14.14
C ARG A 368 19.08 -5.24 13.11
N PRO A 369 19.43 -5.50 11.83
CA PRO A 369 18.40 -5.73 10.81
C PRO A 369 17.58 -6.99 11.18
N PRO A 370 16.30 -7.04 10.77
CA PRO A 370 15.54 -8.26 10.86
C PRO A 370 16.24 -9.37 10.04
N PRO A 371 16.04 -10.65 10.37
CA PRO A 371 16.59 -11.73 9.58
C PRO A 371 16.01 -11.67 8.16
N PHE A 372 16.80 -11.18 7.21
CA PHE A 372 16.41 -11.07 5.81
C PHE A 372 16.57 -12.43 5.14
N LEU A 373 15.48 -13.10 4.88
CA LEU A 373 15.45 -14.35 4.13
C LEU A 373 15.40 -14.06 2.64
N VAL A 374 16.56 -13.86 2.01
CA VAL A 374 16.66 -13.90 0.56
C VAL A 374 16.48 -15.36 0.12
N ARG A 375 15.28 -15.71 -0.34
CA ARG A 375 15.09 -16.93 -1.12
C ARG A 375 15.22 -16.58 -2.60
N PRO A 376 16.05 -17.28 -3.36
CA PRO A 376 16.03 -17.10 -4.81
C PRO A 376 14.63 -17.44 -5.32
N ILE A 377 13.99 -16.47 -5.99
CA ILE A 377 12.76 -16.71 -6.72
C ILE A 377 13.16 -17.67 -7.85
N ALA A 378 12.67 -18.90 -7.80
CA ALA A 378 12.83 -19.82 -8.93
C ALA A 378 12.12 -19.17 -10.12
N SER A 379 12.86 -18.80 -11.13
CA SER A 379 12.28 -18.34 -12.39
C SER A 379 11.40 -19.47 -12.93
N PRO A 380 10.14 -19.22 -13.31
CA PRO A 380 9.36 -20.23 -14.00
C PRO A 380 10.13 -20.66 -15.24
N PRO A 381 10.12 -21.94 -15.61
CA PRO A 381 10.78 -22.39 -16.82
C PRO A 381 10.23 -21.60 -18.00
N CYS A 382 11.13 -20.95 -18.73
CA CYS A 382 10.77 -20.24 -19.96
C CYS A 382 10.03 -21.24 -20.87
N PRO A 383 8.81 -20.97 -21.32
CA PRO A 383 8.14 -21.86 -22.24
C PRO A 383 9.04 -21.99 -23.47
N ARG A 384 9.54 -23.17 -23.74
CA ARG A 384 10.29 -23.45 -24.97
C ARG A 384 9.36 -23.10 -26.13
N ARG A 385 9.67 -22.05 -26.87
CA ARG A 385 9.06 -21.85 -28.18
C ARG A 385 9.51 -23.04 -29.03
N SER A 386 8.59 -23.91 -29.35
CA SER A 386 8.74 -24.84 -30.47
C SER A 386 8.85 -24.01 -31.73
N PHE A 387 9.97 -24.05 -32.38
CA PHE A 387 10.19 -23.54 -33.75
C PHE A 387 9.43 -24.41 -34.73
#